data_549ae6120e0bd468f89f0b33f6c23be6
#
_entry.id   549ae6120e0bd468f89f0b33f6c23be6
#
_cell.length_a   1.000
_cell.length_b   1.000
_cell.length_c   1.000
_cell.angle_alpha   90.00
_cell.angle_beta   90.00
_cell.angle_gamma   90.00
#
_symmetry.space_group_name_H-M   'P 1'
#
loop_
_entity.id
_entity.type
_entity.pdbx_description
1 polymer ?
#
loop_
_entity_poly.entity_id
_entity_poly.type
_entity_poly.pdbx_seq_one_letter_code
_entity_poly.pdbx_strand_id
1 'polypeptide(L)'
;MSMEKETVNDGLEQKTDDVTVETATEQKDAAAAASTEQGAVETPVKKSKKKYIIAAVIAVLLVAVGAAAANYDTLSNFIRSKGSPESYYRYIAKKDRDKAVDKVVKSYNAMTKSIKLNDQQKKSTIKVEAGDALKPMLSSVGLESMEIETNAKVKDKVATSKSVLKVNGKDAMSYNLYADYKDGKVYMQIPELSDAYLDYSNLGDVDGQVNYVKAAGAVMDKVPDGDTLENVLTTYSDIVYDNLTGVTKKNQTVKVEGISKECTVLTAKADSKKVCDIAAKMAKQLKKDKDIKAIIEKADKSAYTQFKDGVSEFEKELAAEDASKENINLEAALYVDKSGEVVGRTYSAKTEDGNTIEIRSFLPKKGNKFGYELSFVVDKTEYAKLSGKGEMKSGKVNAKLYASVDASLLEDVSKEYITDGEKFLSIEVKNMDVQALEKGSCKGEIIIKADENKMPAFALYSLDWTFEGDTKKARSEIKVLSGSS
;
A
#
# COMPACT_ATOMS: atom_id res chain seq x y z
N MET A 1 -28.13 64.20 46.79
CA MET A 1 -27.55 63.90 48.11
C MET A 1 -26.22 63.18 47.80
N SER A 2 -25.23 63.97 48.03
CA SER A 2 -23.79 63.85 47.90
C SER A 2 -23.26 62.85 48.95
N MET A 3 -22.10 62.36 48.67
CA MET A 3 -21.06 61.79 49.57
C MET A 3 -20.66 60.39 49.19
N GLU A 4 -19.45 59.90 49.17
CA GLU A 4 -18.12 60.53 49.26
C GLU A 4 -17.14 59.46 48.77
N LYS A 5 -16.03 59.88 48.22
CA LYS A 5 -14.90 59.01 47.90
C LYS A 5 -14.16 58.61 49.15
N GLU A 6 -13.76 57.33 49.23
CA GLU A 6 -12.58 56.95 50.01
C GLU A 6 -11.64 56.13 49.18
N THR A 7 -10.47 56.67 48.99
CA THR A 7 -9.27 56.06 48.45
C THR A 7 -8.55 55.33 49.60
N VAL A 8 -8.29 54.03 49.42
CA VAL A 8 -7.24 53.38 50.19
C VAL A 8 -6.22 52.82 49.19
N ASN A 9 -5.05 53.44 49.33
CA ASN A 9 -3.83 53.05 48.62
C ASN A 9 -3.10 52.11 49.57
N ASP A 10 -2.87 50.85 49.18
CA ASP A 10 -1.85 50.03 49.84
C ASP A 10 -1.15 49.15 48.82
N GLY A 11 0.17 49.35 48.79
CA GLY A 11 1.07 48.76 47.82
C GLY A 11 1.29 47.27 48.05
N LEU A 12 1.34 46.56 46.99
CA LEU A 12 1.99 45.26 46.92
C LEU A 12 2.85 45.26 45.64
N GLU A 13 4.15 45.38 45.87
CA GLU A 13 5.17 45.09 44.89
C GLU A 13 4.99 43.66 44.38
N GLN A 14 4.54 43.49 43.14
CA GLN A 14 4.65 42.22 42.43
C GLN A 14 6.01 42.19 41.72
N LYS A 15 6.90 41.38 42.27
CA LYS A 15 8.07 40.88 41.53
C LYS A 15 7.58 40.17 40.26
N THR A 16 7.87 40.75 39.14
CA THR A 16 7.82 40.09 37.86
C THR A 16 9.05 39.17 37.77
N ASP A 17 8.87 37.89 38.07
CA ASP A 17 9.82 36.88 37.65
C ASP A 17 9.74 36.74 36.13
N ASP A 18 10.83 37.12 35.54
CA ASP A 18 11.12 37.00 34.11
C ASP A 18 11.19 35.51 33.72
N VAL A 19 10.07 34.96 33.25
CA VAL A 19 10.06 33.63 32.61
C VAL A 19 10.43 33.85 31.16
N THR A 20 11.71 33.86 30.88
CA THR A 20 12.28 33.77 29.57
C THR A 20 11.82 32.47 28.92
N VAL A 21 11.06 32.61 27.84
CA VAL A 21 10.67 31.51 26.94
C VAL A 21 11.90 31.11 26.14
N GLU A 22 12.67 30.14 26.63
CA GLU A 22 13.80 29.50 25.93
C GLU A 22 13.40 28.27 25.11
N THR A 23 12.24 28.24 24.50
CA THR A 23 11.80 27.08 23.71
C THR A 23 11.69 27.34 22.20
N ALA A 24 12.02 28.55 21.72
CA ALA A 24 11.96 28.86 20.29
C ALA A 24 13.32 28.82 19.56
N THR A 25 14.44 28.74 20.29
CA THR A 25 15.79 28.81 19.71
C THR A 25 16.39 27.43 19.42
N GLU A 26 16.04 26.39 20.17
CA GLU A 26 16.58 25.04 19.94
C GLU A 26 15.97 24.35 18.71
N GLN A 27 14.74 24.67 18.34
CA GLN A 27 14.13 24.10 17.12
C GLN A 27 14.65 24.74 15.81
N LYS A 28 15.18 25.94 15.89
CA LYS A 28 15.81 26.60 14.72
C LYS A 28 17.22 26.11 14.47
N ASP A 29 17.95 25.79 15.53
CA ASP A 29 19.32 25.28 15.41
C ASP A 29 19.35 23.79 14.96
N ALA A 30 18.31 23.00 15.31
CA ALA A 30 18.17 21.64 14.80
C ALA A 30 17.81 21.57 13.31
N ALA A 31 17.04 22.53 12.79
CA ALA A 31 16.73 22.63 11.36
C ALA A 31 17.91 23.23 10.54
N ALA A 32 18.72 24.10 11.13
CA ALA A 32 19.91 24.65 10.50
C ALA A 32 21.09 23.68 10.51
N ALA A 33 21.19 22.81 11.50
CA ALA A 33 22.21 21.74 11.56
C ALA A 33 21.98 20.63 10.54
N ALA A 34 20.72 20.40 10.13
CA ALA A 34 20.38 19.42 9.07
C ALA A 34 20.69 19.92 7.64
N SER A 35 20.97 21.21 7.45
CA SER A 35 21.26 21.79 6.12
C SER A 35 22.71 22.17 5.87
N THR A 36 23.64 21.98 6.83
CA THR A 36 25.03 22.46 6.72
C THR A 36 26.11 21.37 6.87
N GLU A 37 25.76 20.09 6.95
CA GLU A 37 26.73 19.01 6.83
C GLU A 37 26.66 18.28 5.48
N GLN A 38 26.81 19.05 4.39
CA GLN A 38 27.42 18.55 3.16
C GLN A 38 28.95 18.77 3.21
N GLY A 39 29.56 18.34 4.29
CA GLY A 39 30.98 18.12 4.40
C GLY A 39 31.25 16.65 4.09
N ALA A 40 31.96 16.41 2.98
CA ALA A 40 32.36 15.12 2.50
C ALA A 40 33.01 14.25 3.61
N VAL A 41 32.22 13.35 4.21
CA VAL A 41 32.75 12.12 4.74
C VAL A 41 32.56 11.10 3.62
N GLU A 42 33.59 10.88 2.83
CA GLU A 42 33.74 9.71 1.97
C GLU A 42 33.78 8.47 2.87
N THR A 43 32.61 8.02 3.33
CA THR A 43 32.45 6.61 3.67
C THR A 43 32.45 5.86 2.35
N PRO A 44 33.31 4.85 2.15
CA PRO A 44 33.29 4.05 0.94
C PRO A 44 31.91 3.38 0.85
N VAL A 45 31.01 3.94 0.03
CA VAL A 45 29.74 3.32 -0.32
C VAL A 45 30.13 2.02 -1.02
N LYS A 46 30.03 0.89 -0.30
CA LYS A 46 30.23 -0.43 -0.88
C LYS A 46 29.32 -0.51 -2.11
N LYS A 47 29.92 -0.62 -3.30
CA LYS A 47 29.28 -0.66 -4.63
C LYS A 47 28.17 -1.73 -4.77
N SER A 48 28.08 -2.67 -3.82
CA SER A 48 27.21 -3.84 -3.84
C SER A 48 25.70 -3.56 -3.66
N LYS A 49 25.30 -2.49 -2.96
CA LYS A 49 23.88 -2.24 -2.63
C LYS A 49 22.97 -2.00 -3.83
N LYS A 50 23.48 -1.42 -4.93
CA LYS A 50 22.66 -1.10 -6.13
C LYS A 50 22.12 -2.35 -6.84
N LYS A 51 22.82 -3.47 -6.80
CA LYS A 51 22.45 -4.72 -7.48
C LYS A 51 21.34 -5.48 -6.79
N TYR A 52 21.29 -5.39 -5.45
CA TYR A 52 20.14 -5.93 -4.69
C TYR A 52 18.85 -5.18 -5.01
N ILE A 53 18.97 -3.88 -5.31
CA ILE A 53 17.83 -3.09 -5.77
C ILE A 53 17.32 -3.63 -7.11
N ILE A 54 18.21 -4.02 -8.04
CA ILE A 54 17.82 -4.60 -9.34
C ILE A 54 17.13 -5.94 -9.16
N ALA A 55 17.74 -6.84 -8.37
CA ALA A 55 17.15 -8.14 -8.09
C ALA A 55 15.80 -8.00 -7.36
N ALA A 56 15.70 -7.05 -6.43
CA ALA A 56 14.47 -6.73 -5.73
C ALA A 56 13.42 -6.12 -6.67
N VAL A 57 13.80 -5.21 -7.57
CA VAL A 57 12.87 -4.62 -8.56
C VAL A 57 12.36 -5.69 -9.52
N ILE A 58 13.23 -6.58 -10.00
CA ILE A 58 12.83 -7.72 -10.84
C ILE A 58 11.87 -8.63 -10.05
N ALA A 59 12.18 -8.94 -8.80
CA ALA A 59 11.31 -9.76 -7.93
C ALA A 59 9.97 -9.08 -7.68
N VAL A 60 9.95 -7.78 -7.40
CA VAL A 60 8.71 -7.00 -7.18
C VAL A 60 7.84 -6.97 -8.44
N LEU A 61 8.43 -6.77 -9.64
CA LEU A 61 7.69 -6.84 -10.90
C LEU A 61 7.07 -8.22 -11.13
N LEU A 62 7.77 -9.29 -10.76
CA LEU A 62 7.26 -10.66 -10.87
C LEU A 62 6.17 -10.96 -9.83
N VAL A 63 6.24 -10.37 -8.62
CA VAL A 63 5.24 -10.53 -7.55
C VAL A 63 3.98 -9.71 -7.83
N ALA A 64 4.13 -8.47 -8.29
CA ALA A 64 2.99 -7.56 -8.52
C ALA A 64 1.99 -8.09 -9.54
N VAL A 65 2.44 -8.93 -10.47
CA VAL A 65 1.63 -9.49 -11.55
C VAL A 65 0.88 -10.78 -11.17
N GLY A 66 1.12 -11.35 -9.98
CA GLY A 66 0.80 -12.75 -9.71
C GLY A 66 -0.46 -13.10 -8.92
N ALA A 67 -1.33 -12.20 -8.53
CA ALA A 67 -2.35 -12.48 -7.49
C ALA A 67 -3.73 -12.96 -7.97
N ALA A 68 -4.01 -13.07 -9.27
CA ALA A 68 -5.40 -13.28 -9.72
C ALA A 68 -5.55 -14.13 -10.98
N ALA A 69 -5.94 -15.40 -10.88
CA ALA A 69 -6.53 -16.13 -12.01
C ALA A 69 -7.30 -17.40 -11.67
N ALA A 70 -8.39 -17.67 -12.37
CA ALA A 70 -8.99 -18.99 -12.53
C ALA A 70 -9.86 -19.05 -13.79
N ASN A 71 -9.59 -19.99 -14.64
CA ASN A 71 -10.37 -20.77 -15.63
C ASN A 71 -9.56 -21.03 -16.90
N TYR A 72 -9.45 -22.32 -17.34
CA TYR A 72 -8.49 -22.80 -18.32
C TYR A 72 -8.99 -23.74 -19.38
N ASP A 73 -8.34 -23.63 -20.53
CA ASP A 73 -8.31 -24.63 -21.58
C ASP A 73 -7.31 -25.76 -21.21
N THR A 74 -7.83 -26.79 -20.57
CA THR A 74 -7.05 -27.92 -20.03
C THR A 74 -6.30 -28.70 -21.10
N LEU A 75 -6.84 -28.79 -22.33
CA LEU A 75 -6.22 -29.51 -23.44
C LEU A 75 -4.98 -28.80 -23.97
N SER A 76 -5.07 -27.47 -24.17
CA SER A 76 -3.92 -26.65 -24.60
C SER A 76 -2.79 -26.72 -23.59
N ASN A 77 -3.10 -26.67 -22.30
CA ASN A 77 -2.12 -26.81 -21.24
C ASN A 77 -1.44 -28.19 -21.24
N PHE A 78 -2.20 -29.27 -21.42
CA PHE A 78 -1.66 -30.62 -21.49
C PHE A 78 -0.66 -30.77 -22.65
N ILE A 79 -1.00 -30.30 -23.85
CA ILE A 79 -0.13 -30.36 -25.01
C ILE A 79 1.18 -29.57 -24.74
N ARG A 80 1.07 -28.36 -24.25
CA ARG A 80 2.23 -27.49 -23.97
C ARG A 80 3.10 -28.02 -22.83
N SER A 81 2.52 -28.69 -21.84
CA SER A 81 3.27 -29.30 -20.74
C SER A 81 4.21 -30.44 -21.17
N LYS A 82 4.03 -30.98 -22.39
CA LYS A 82 4.90 -31.99 -23.03
C LYS A 82 6.06 -31.37 -23.81
N GLY A 83 6.06 -30.05 -24.05
CA GLY A 83 7.16 -29.32 -24.67
C GLY A 83 8.38 -29.17 -23.74
N SER A 84 9.36 -28.36 -24.17
CA SER A 84 10.51 -28.08 -23.33
C SER A 84 10.08 -27.33 -22.04
N PRO A 85 10.76 -27.56 -20.90
CA PRO A 85 10.46 -26.86 -19.66
C PRO A 85 10.47 -25.32 -19.81
N GLU A 86 11.39 -24.78 -20.63
CA GLU A 86 11.50 -23.35 -20.88
C GLU A 86 10.27 -22.81 -21.63
N SER A 87 9.83 -23.50 -22.70
CA SER A 87 8.66 -23.06 -23.46
C SER A 87 7.38 -23.14 -22.64
N TYR A 88 7.27 -24.17 -21.80
CA TYR A 88 6.14 -24.30 -20.89
C TYR A 88 6.15 -23.26 -19.79
N TYR A 89 7.30 -22.98 -19.17
CA TYR A 89 7.45 -21.91 -18.19
C TYR A 89 7.02 -20.55 -18.77
N ARG A 90 7.57 -20.15 -19.92
CA ARG A 90 7.22 -18.89 -20.57
C ARG A 90 5.74 -18.78 -20.89
N TYR A 91 5.15 -19.85 -21.41
CA TYR A 91 3.72 -19.89 -21.69
C TYR A 91 2.87 -19.68 -20.43
N ILE A 92 3.16 -20.41 -19.35
CA ILE A 92 2.43 -20.28 -18.10
C ILE A 92 2.66 -18.91 -17.48
N ALA A 93 3.90 -18.43 -17.42
CA ALA A 93 4.25 -17.13 -16.84
C ALA A 93 3.52 -15.99 -17.55
N LYS A 94 3.55 -15.94 -18.89
CA LYS A 94 2.88 -14.90 -19.67
C LYS A 94 1.37 -14.98 -19.54
N LYS A 95 0.79 -16.16 -19.65
CA LYS A 95 -0.66 -16.37 -19.52
C LYS A 95 -1.18 -15.97 -18.13
N ASP A 96 -0.45 -16.29 -17.10
CA ASP A 96 -0.79 -15.94 -15.73
C ASP A 96 -0.64 -14.43 -15.48
N ARG A 97 0.44 -13.81 -16.00
CA ARG A 97 0.64 -12.37 -16.02
C ARG A 97 -0.51 -11.63 -16.72
N ASP A 98 -0.88 -12.04 -17.95
CA ASP A 98 -1.91 -11.36 -18.73
C ASP A 98 -3.24 -11.31 -17.98
N LYS A 99 -3.60 -12.40 -17.30
CA LYS A 99 -4.79 -12.42 -16.43
C LYS A 99 -4.71 -11.51 -15.22
N ALA A 100 -3.53 -11.46 -14.59
CA ALA A 100 -3.32 -10.61 -13.44
C ALA A 100 -3.32 -9.14 -13.86
N VAL A 101 -2.64 -8.80 -14.96
CA VAL A 101 -2.62 -7.45 -15.53
C VAL A 101 -4.03 -6.99 -15.91
N ASP A 102 -4.82 -7.83 -16.62
CA ASP A 102 -6.23 -7.51 -16.95
C ASP A 102 -7.04 -7.12 -15.71
N LYS A 103 -6.91 -7.89 -14.60
CA LYS A 103 -7.62 -7.58 -13.35
C LYS A 103 -7.11 -6.32 -12.67
N VAL A 104 -5.78 -6.15 -12.61
CA VAL A 104 -5.16 -4.94 -12.03
C VAL A 104 -5.60 -3.71 -12.80
N VAL A 105 -5.56 -3.76 -14.14
CA VAL A 105 -5.95 -2.65 -15.01
C VAL A 105 -7.45 -2.33 -14.89
N LYS A 106 -8.31 -3.33 -14.83
CA LYS A 106 -9.75 -3.12 -14.59
C LYS A 106 -10.00 -2.44 -13.24
N SER A 107 -9.38 -2.94 -12.17
CA SER A 107 -9.50 -2.36 -10.84
C SER A 107 -8.90 -0.95 -10.79
N TYR A 108 -7.76 -0.75 -11.43
CA TYR A 108 -7.08 0.54 -11.56
C TYR A 108 -7.96 1.56 -12.29
N ASN A 109 -8.53 1.20 -13.45
CA ASN A 109 -9.44 2.06 -14.21
C ASN A 109 -10.69 2.42 -13.43
N ALA A 110 -11.23 1.47 -12.66
CA ALA A 110 -12.34 1.72 -11.77
C ALA A 110 -11.99 2.71 -10.65
N MET A 111 -10.82 2.53 -10.04
CA MET A 111 -10.31 3.41 -8.98
C MET A 111 -9.98 4.81 -9.52
N THR A 112 -9.31 4.91 -10.67
CA THR A 112 -8.92 6.21 -11.25
C THR A 112 -10.11 7.04 -11.71
N LYS A 113 -11.22 6.41 -12.14
CA LYS A 113 -12.49 7.12 -12.34
C LYS A 113 -12.98 7.81 -11.06
N SER A 114 -12.75 7.16 -9.92
CA SER A 114 -13.10 7.73 -8.61
C SER A 114 -12.13 8.84 -8.19
N ILE A 115 -10.86 8.72 -8.52
CA ILE A 115 -9.82 9.70 -8.17
C ILE A 115 -9.91 10.97 -9.03
N LYS A 116 -10.27 10.85 -10.32
CA LYS A 116 -10.35 11.99 -11.26
C LYS A 116 -11.43 13.03 -10.95
N LEU A 117 -12.00 13.01 -9.75
CA LEU A 117 -12.98 14.00 -9.27
C LEU A 117 -14.10 14.31 -10.29
N ASN A 118 -14.50 13.29 -11.01
CA ASN A 118 -15.66 13.37 -11.88
C ASN A 118 -16.94 13.23 -11.05
N ASP A 119 -18.08 13.48 -11.68
CA ASP A 119 -19.38 13.48 -11.06
C ASP A 119 -19.58 12.29 -10.09
N GLN A 120 -19.44 12.55 -8.80
CA GLN A 120 -19.44 11.54 -7.73
C GLN A 120 -20.30 12.00 -6.55
N GLN A 121 -20.97 11.06 -5.93
CA GLN A 121 -21.64 11.26 -4.64
C GLN A 121 -21.24 10.12 -3.71
N LYS A 122 -20.74 10.49 -2.52
CA LYS A 122 -20.32 9.53 -1.49
C LYS A 122 -21.02 9.83 -0.17
N LYS A 123 -21.52 8.79 0.47
CA LYS A 123 -21.94 8.83 1.88
C LYS A 123 -20.95 7.97 2.67
N SER A 124 -20.37 8.53 3.73
CA SER A 124 -19.51 7.82 4.66
C SER A 124 -19.97 8.03 6.10
N THR A 125 -19.83 7.00 6.91
CA THR A 125 -20.08 7.05 8.34
C THR A 125 -18.84 6.49 9.03
N ILE A 126 -18.27 7.27 9.95
CA ILE A 126 -17.19 6.83 10.84
C ILE A 126 -17.76 6.82 12.25
N LYS A 127 -17.80 5.66 12.89
CA LYS A 127 -18.29 5.48 14.23
C LYS A 127 -17.18 4.98 15.14
N VAL A 128 -16.96 5.67 16.25
CA VAL A 128 -16.04 5.29 17.31
C VAL A 128 -16.85 4.94 18.53
N GLU A 129 -16.72 3.73 19.04
CA GLU A 129 -17.37 3.24 20.24
C GLU A 129 -16.33 2.84 21.29
N ALA A 130 -16.65 3.04 22.54
CA ALA A 130 -15.84 2.53 23.64
C ALA A 130 -15.89 1.00 23.66
N GLY A 131 -14.73 0.35 23.69
CA GLY A 131 -14.63 -1.07 23.97
C GLY A 131 -14.76 -1.35 25.49
N ASP A 132 -14.88 -2.62 25.84
CA ASP A 132 -15.21 -3.04 27.21
C ASP A 132 -14.23 -2.50 28.28
N ALA A 133 -12.95 -2.38 27.95
CA ALA A 133 -11.92 -1.85 28.85
C ALA A 133 -12.09 -0.35 29.16
N LEU A 134 -12.48 0.46 28.20
CA LEU A 134 -12.61 1.92 28.33
C LEU A 134 -14.05 2.37 28.59
N LYS A 135 -15.02 1.52 28.33
CA LYS A 135 -16.45 1.83 28.48
C LYS A 135 -16.83 2.36 29.87
N PRO A 136 -16.36 1.75 30.99
CA PRO A 136 -16.70 2.30 32.33
C PRO A 136 -16.15 3.71 32.53
N MET A 137 -14.93 3.99 32.07
CA MET A 137 -14.30 5.31 32.22
C MET A 137 -15.01 6.35 31.35
N LEU A 138 -15.29 6.04 30.09
CA LEU A 138 -15.94 6.98 29.16
C LEU A 138 -17.42 7.20 29.52
N SER A 139 -18.12 6.17 29.97
CA SER A 139 -19.50 6.29 30.46
C SER A 139 -19.61 7.18 31.70
N SER A 140 -18.59 7.21 32.57
CA SER A 140 -18.56 8.10 33.74
C SER A 140 -18.55 9.59 33.38
N VAL A 141 -18.05 9.95 32.19
CA VAL A 141 -18.09 11.30 31.62
C VAL A 141 -19.20 11.48 30.59
N GLY A 142 -20.10 10.51 30.49
CA GLY A 142 -21.24 10.57 29.58
C GLY A 142 -20.90 10.38 28.08
N LEU A 143 -19.73 9.81 27.75
CA LEU A 143 -19.30 9.56 26.39
C LEU A 143 -19.29 8.06 26.09
N GLU A 144 -20.23 7.58 25.29
CA GLU A 144 -20.30 6.16 24.88
C GLU A 144 -19.89 5.95 23.43
N SER A 145 -20.24 6.88 22.56
CA SER A 145 -19.91 6.80 21.12
C SER A 145 -19.79 8.18 20.48
N MET A 146 -18.95 8.25 19.46
CA MET A 146 -18.87 9.37 18.53
C MET A 146 -19.06 8.86 17.11
N GLU A 147 -19.82 9.60 16.28
CA GLU A 147 -20.08 9.25 14.91
C GLU A 147 -19.98 10.50 14.02
N ILE A 148 -19.31 10.36 12.87
CA ILE A 148 -19.26 11.41 11.86
C ILE A 148 -19.93 10.84 10.61
N GLU A 149 -21.09 11.39 10.26
CA GLU A 149 -21.74 11.13 8.99
C GLU A 149 -21.35 12.21 7.98
N THR A 150 -20.83 11.82 6.82
CA THR A 150 -20.44 12.75 5.75
C THR A 150 -21.16 12.41 4.47
N ASN A 151 -21.82 13.42 3.88
CA ASN A 151 -22.36 13.36 2.52
C ASN A 151 -21.51 14.29 1.64
N ALA A 152 -20.76 13.71 0.72
CA ALA A 152 -19.89 14.45 -0.19
C ALA A 152 -20.36 14.33 -1.63
N LYS A 153 -20.24 15.42 -2.37
CA LYS A 153 -20.45 15.47 -3.83
C LYS A 153 -19.19 16.08 -4.46
N VAL A 154 -18.79 15.51 -5.57
CA VAL A 154 -17.71 16.06 -6.39
C VAL A 154 -18.24 16.19 -7.81
N LYS A 155 -18.12 17.38 -8.39
CA LYS A 155 -18.48 17.67 -9.77
C LYS A 155 -17.51 18.69 -10.34
N ASP A 156 -16.96 18.43 -11.53
CA ASP A 156 -16.09 19.34 -12.27
C ASP A 156 -14.92 19.85 -11.42
N LYS A 157 -14.32 18.98 -10.59
CA LYS A 157 -13.24 19.26 -9.62
C LYS A 157 -13.65 20.16 -8.44
N VAL A 158 -14.92 20.38 -8.24
CA VAL A 158 -15.44 21.01 -7.03
C VAL A 158 -16.01 19.97 -6.12
N ALA A 159 -15.49 19.86 -4.90
CA ALA A 159 -16.03 19.02 -3.85
C ALA A 159 -16.86 19.85 -2.86
N THR A 160 -18.02 19.36 -2.51
CA THR A 160 -18.82 19.87 -1.41
C THR A 160 -19.15 18.73 -0.46
N SER A 161 -19.10 18.96 0.83
CA SER A 161 -19.54 17.99 1.80
C SER A 161 -20.32 18.64 2.94
N LYS A 162 -21.30 17.89 3.43
CA LYS A 162 -21.98 18.15 4.71
C LYS A 162 -21.65 17.00 5.64
N SER A 163 -21.09 17.29 6.79
CA SER A 163 -20.79 16.33 7.84
C SER A 163 -21.53 16.67 9.12
N VAL A 164 -21.96 15.65 9.84
CA VAL A 164 -22.62 15.77 11.15
C VAL A 164 -21.84 14.94 12.14
N LEU A 165 -21.36 15.58 13.17
CA LEU A 165 -20.79 14.92 14.36
C LEU A 165 -21.94 14.57 15.30
N LYS A 166 -22.06 13.30 15.65
CA LYS A 166 -22.99 12.82 16.66
C LYS A 166 -22.24 12.34 17.88
N VAL A 167 -22.76 12.63 19.03
CA VAL A 167 -22.28 12.13 20.33
C VAL A 167 -23.42 11.33 20.96
N ASN A 168 -23.16 10.08 21.29
CA ASN A 168 -24.17 9.15 21.82
C ASN A 168 -25.44 9.10 20.94
N GLY A 169 -25.27 9.12 19.61
CA GLY A 169 -26.35 9.09 18.64
C GLY A 169 -27.14 10.40 18.46
N LYS A 170 -26.78 11.49 19.16
CA LYS A 170 -27.42 12.80 19.02
C LYS A 170 -26.50 13.73 18.22
N ASP A 171 -27.08 14.51 17.30
CA ASP A 171 -26.36 15.53 16.55
C ASP A 171 -25.79 16.57 17.53
N ALA A 172 -24.47 16.74 17.50
CA ALA A 172 -23.74 17.66 18.34
C ALA A 172 -23.26 18.89 17.57
N MET A 173 -22.76 18.68 16.35
CA MET A 173 -22.24 19.75 15.50
C MET A 173 -22.28 19.31 14.04
N SER A 174 -22.50 20.25 13.15
CA SER A 174 -22.35 20.01 11.71
C SER A 174 -21.29 20.92 11.10
N TYR A 175 -20.72 20.50 9.98
CA TYR A 175 -19.82 21.32 9.19
C TYR A 175 -20.03 21.09 7.69
N ASN A 176 -19.96 22.19 6.96
CA ASN A 176 -20.02 22.20 5.51
C ASN A 176 -18.61 22.50 5.00
N LEU A 177 -18.15 21.75 4.01
CA LEU A 177 -16.87 21.96 3.34
C LEU A 177 -17.13 22.22 1.86
N TYR A 178 -16.42 23.20 1.31
CA TYR A 178 -16.31 23.46 -0.11
C TYR A 178 -14.83 23.44 -0.48
N ALA A 179 -14.45 22.68 -1.50
CA ALA A 179 -13.09 22.64 -2.00
C ALA A 179 -13.09 22.70 -3.53
N ASP A 180 -12.48 23.74 -4.09
CA ASP A 180 -12.24 23.90 -5.51
C ASP A 180 -10.79 23.51 -5.83
N TYR A 181 -10.59 22.33 -6.39
CA TYR A 181 -9.29 21.79 -6.74
C TYR A 181 -8.65 22.47 -7.97
N LYS A 182 -9.45 23.18 -8.76
CA LYS A 182 -8.96 23.91 -9.92
C LYS A 182 -8.33 25.24 -9.49
N ASP A 183 -9.05 25.98 -8.64
CA ASP A 183 -8.64 27.29 -8.18
C ASP A 183 -7.88 27.24 -6.83
N GLY A 184 -7.86 26.06 -6.18
CA GLY A 184 -7.17 25.84 -4.92
C GLY A 184 -7.85 26.51 -3.73
N LYS A 185 -9.16 26.67 -3.76
CA LYS A 185 -9.93 27.32 -2.70
C LYS A 185 -10.60 26.29 -1.79
N VAL A 186 -10.57 26.55 -0.49
CA VAL A 186 -11.22 25.75 0.53
C VAL A 186 -11.97 26.65 1.49
N TYR A 187 -13.24 26.36 1.69
CA TYR A 187 -14.10 27.08 2.63
C TYR A 187 -14.77 26.09 3.57
N MET A 188 -14.86 26.41 4.84
CA MET A 188 -15.55 25.64 5.85
C MET A 188 -16.56 26.53 6.60
N GLN A 189 -17.70 25.97 6.93
CA GLN A 189 -18.73 26.57 7.76
C GLN A 189 -19.10 25.60 8.88
N ILE A 190 -19.31 26.12 10.06
CA ILE A 190 -19.95 25.43 11.19
C ILE A 190 -21.28 26.18 11.45
N PRO A 191 -22.42 25.67 10.92
CA PRO A 191 -23.69 26.37 10.96
C PRO A 191 -24.17 26.73 12.35
N GLU A 192 -23.84 25.91 13.36
CA GLU A 192 -24.21 26.16 14.75
C GLU A 192 -23.45 27.34 15.38
N LEU A 193 -22.35 27.77 14.77
CA LEU A 193 -21.52 28.88 15.25
C LEU A 193 -21.73 30.16 14.41
N SER A 194 -21.87 30.02 13.08
CA SER A 194 -21.95 31.16 12.18
C SER A 194 -22.50 30.76 10.81
N ASP A 195 -23.24 31.69 10.19
CA ASP A 195 -23.63 31.58 8.77
C ASP A 195 -22.46 31.91 7.81
N ALA A 196 -21.35 32.44 8.31
CA ALA A 196 -20.19 32.77 7.50
C ALA A 196 -19.30 31.54 7.22
N TYR A 197 -18.68 31.54 6.03
CA TYR A 197 -17.65 30.58 5.68
C TYR A 197 -16.26 31.12 6.07
N LEU A 198 -15.45 30.27 6.67
CA LEU A 198 -14.05 30.51 6.93
C LEU A 198 -13.21 30.08 5.72
N ASP A 199 -12.29 30.90 5.29
CA ASP A 199 -11.37 30.61 4.18
C ASP A 199 -10.15 29.83 4.69
N TYR A 200 -10.02 28.59 4.25
CA TYR A 200 -8.90 27.69 4.55
C TYR A 200 -8.00 27.45 3.33
N SER A 201 -8.11 28.28 2.29
CA SER A 201 -7.38 28.07 1.02
C SER A 201 -5.85 28.06 1.20
N ASN A 202 -5.35 28.70 2.24
CA ASN A 202 -3.92 28.78 2.55
C ASN A 202 -3.52 27.91 3.76
N LEU A 203 -4.39 27.01 4.21
CA LEU A 203 -4.07 26.12 5.33
C LEU A 203 -2.95 25.14 4.93
N GLY A 204 -1.86 25.14 5.69
CA GLY A 204 -0.69 24.30 5.43
C GLY A 204 0.38 24.94 4.54
N ASP A 205 0.16 26.15 4.05
CA ASP A 205 1.18 26.93 3.35
C ASP A 205 1.97 27.76 4.36
N VAL A 206 3.04 27.17 4.90
CA VAL A 206 3.88 27.84 5.91
C VAL A 206 4.69 28.99 5.31
N ASP A 207 4.95 28.97 3.97
CA ASP A 207 5.80 29.94 3.27
C ASP A 207 5.08 30.67 2.11
N GLY A 208 3.76 30.52 1.93
CA GLY A 208 2.99 31.17 0.85
C GLY A 208 3.27 30.60 -0.56
N GLN A 209 3.95 29.46 -0.68
CA GLN A 209 4.44 28.96 -1.96
C GLN A 209 3.66 27.78 -2.54
N VAL A 210 2.96 26.99 -1.73
CA VAL A 210 2.30 25.75 -2.20
C VAL A 210 0.83 25.68 -1.79
N ASN A 211 -0.07 25.83 -2.75
CA ASN A 211 -1.47 25.52 -2.54
C ASN A 211 -1.70 24.00 -2.70
N TYR A 212 -1.75 23.29 -1.58
CA TYR A 212 -1.89 21.82 -1.56
C TYR A 212 -3.17 21.31 -2.24
N VAL A 213 -4.26 22.07 -2.19
CA VAL A 213 -5.53 21.69 -2.82
C VAL A 213 -5.42 21.74 -4.33
N LYS A 214 -4.84 22.84 -4.86
CA LYS A 214 -4.56 22.98 -6.29
C LYS A 214 -3.54 21.96 -6.78
N ALA A 215 -2.50 21.68 -5.97
CA ALA A 215 -1.52 20.66 -6.26
C ALA A 215 -2.16 19.25 -6.31
N ALA A 216 -3.05 18.92 -5.38
CA ALA A 216 -3.80 17.67 -5.39
C ALA A 216 -4.66 17.53 -6.66
N GLY A 217 -5.37 18.59 -7.07
CA GLY A 217 -6.13 18.61 -8.32
C GLY A 217 -5.26 18.38 -9.55
N ALA A 218 -4.07 18.97 -9.58
CA ALA A 218 -3.10 18.79 -10.67
C ALA A 218 -2.51 17.37 -10.73
N VAL A 219 -2.26 16.74 -9.58
CA VAL A 219 -1.79 15.34 -9.50
C VAL A 219 -2.85 14.39 -10.03
N MET A 220 -4.12 14.61 -9.71
CA MET A 220 -5.21 13.74 -10.17
C MET A 220 -5.36 13.71 -11.69
N ASP A 221 -5.04 14.83 -12.38
CA ASP A 221 -5.00 14.87 -13.85
C ASP A 221 -3.82 14.11 -14.45
N LYS A 222 -2.79 13.88 -13.64
CA LYS A 222 -1.53 13.27 -14.08
C LYS A 222 -1.51 11.74 -13.92
N VAL A 223 -2.55 11.16 -13.32
CA VAL A 223 -2.67 9.71 -13.18
C VAL A 223 -2.71 9.06 -14.59
N PRO A 224 -1.82 8.10 -14.89
CA PRO A 224 -1.82 7.41 -16.19
C PRO A 224 -3.14 6.66 -16.41
N ASP A 225 -3.45 6.36 -17.65
CA ASP A 225 -4.57 5.46 -17.97
C ASP A 225 -4.19 3.99 -17.79
N GLY A 226 -5.20 3.11 -17.79
CA GLY A 226 -4.98 1.68 -17.61
C GLY A 226 -4.22 1.03 -18.74
N ASP A 227 -4.39 1.50 -19.97
CA ASP A 227 -3.68 0.96 -21.14
C ASP A 227 -2.18 1.24 -21.06
N THR A 228 -1.82 2.44 -20.58
CA THR A 228 -0.43 2.79 -20.27
C THR A 228 0.15 1.87 -19.19
N LEU A 229 -0.60 1.60 -18.12
CA LEU A 229 -0.17 0.68 -17.08
C LEU A 229 -0.03 -0.76 -17.59
N GLU A 230 -0.97 -1.23 -18.41
CA GLU A 230 -0.94 -2.55 -19.05
C GLU A 230 0.31 -2.73 -19.90
N ASN A 231 0.59 -1.76 -20.78
CA ASN A 231 1.76 -1.78 -21.67
C ASN A 231 3.06 -1.85 -20.87
N VAL A 232 3.20 -1.03 -19.82
CA VAL A 232 4.39 -1.02 -18.97
C VAL A 232 4.56 -2.38 -18.28
N LEU A 233 3.53 -2.87 -17.59
CA LEU A 233 3.59 -4.15 -16.88
C LEU A 233 3.91 -5.32 -17.82
N THR A 234 3.30 -5.34 -18.99
CA THR A 234 3.49 -6.39 -20.00
C THR A 234 4.90 -6.32 -20.59
N THR A 235 5.34 -5.15 -21.04
CA THR A 235 6.65 -4.96 -21.67
C THR A 235 7.80 -5.38 -20.75
N TYR A 236 7.80 -4.94 -19.49
CA TYR A 236 8.90 -5.22 -18.58
C TYR A 236 8.89 -6.65 -18.04
N SER A 237 7.70 -7.24 -17.83
CA SER A 237 7.63 -8.65 -17.47
C SER A 237 8.02 -9.57 -18.63
N ASP A 238 7.75 -9.20 -19.91
CA ASP A 238 8.22 -9.95 -21.07
C ASP A 238 9.74 -9.97 -21.16
N ILE A 239 10.40 -8.83 -20.89
CA ILE A 239 11.88 -8.77 -20.84
C ILE A 239 12.41 -9.78 -19.81
N VAL A 240 11.77 -9.92 -18.66
CA VAL A 240 12.20 -10.91 -17.66
C VAL A 240 11.94 -12.33 -18.14
N TYR A 241 10.69 -12.67 -18.47
CA TYR A 241 10.30 -14.04 -18.80
C TYR A 241 11.02 -14.59 -20.04
N ASP A 242 11.28 -13.77 -21.06
CA ASP A 242 11.99 -14.18 -22.27
C ASP A 242 13.49 -14.40 -22.06
N ASN A 243 14.05 -13.86 -20.98
CA ASN A 243 15.46 -13.97 -20.69
C ASN A 243 15.82 -14.92 -19.53
N LEU A 244 14.84 -15.45 -18.81
CA LEU A 244 15.05 -16.53 -17.87
C LEU A 244 15.30 -17.84 -18.62
N THR A 245 16.26 -18.64 -18.14
CA THR A 245 16.74 -19.87 -18.77
C THR A 245 16.99 -20.96 -17.73
N GLY A 246 17.45 -22.15 -18.16
CA GLY A 246 17.80 -23.23 -17.25
C GLY A 246 16.60 -23.75 -16.45
N VAL A 247 15.42 -23.81 -17.09
CA VAL A 247 14.20 -24.21 -16.43
C VAL A 247 14.24 -25.67 -16.07
N THR A 248 14.07 -25.97 -14.80
CA THR A 248 13.90 -27.33 -14.30
C THR A 248 12.41 -27.62 -14.02
N LYS A 249 12.06 -28.90 -14.05
CA LYS A 249 10.69 -29.38 -13.83
C LYS A 249 10.71 -30.48 -12.78
N LYS A 250 9.92 -30.32 -11.71
CA LYS A 250 9.70 -31.34 -10.67
C LYS A 250 8.24 -31.38 -10.23
N ASN A 251 7.80 -32.45 -9.60
CA ASN A 251 6.49 -32.52 -8.98
C ASN A 251 6.62 -32.24 -7.48
N GLN A 252 5.67 -31.50 -6.93
CA GLN A 252 5.63 -31.19 -5.50
C GLN A 252 4.17 -30.93 -5.07
N THR A 253 3.84 -31.29 -3.83
CA THR A 253 2.56 -30.93 -3.23
C THR A 253 2.70 -29.63 -2.46
N VAL A 254 1.88 -28.65 -2.80
CA VAL A 254 1.69 -27.40 -2.03
C VAL A 254 0.60 -27.63 -1.00
N LYS A 255 0.86 -27.28 0.26
CA LYS A 255 -0.13 -27.37 1.34
C LYS A 255 -0.15 -26.06 2.11
N VAL A 256 -1.30 -25.38 2.14
CA VAL A 256 -1.54 -24.13 2.89
C VAL A 256 -2.87 -24.25 3.62
N GLU A 257 -2.86 -23.99 4.93
CA GLU A 257 -4.05 -24.00 5.79
C GLU A 257 -4.96 -25.24 5.59
N GLY A 258 -4.34 -26.40 5.46
CA GLY A 258 -5.03 -27.68 5.28
C GLY A 258 -5.50 -27.98 3.85
N ILE A 259 -5.32 -27.08 2.91
CA ILE A 259 -5.63 -27.27 1.50
C ILE A 259 -4.36 -27.72 0.77
N SER A 260 -4.43 -28.87 0.12
CA SER A 260 -3.31 -29.48 -0.62
C SER A 260 -3.59 -29.51 -2.11
N LYS A 261 -2.55 -29.22 -2.93
CA LYS A 261 -2.57 -29.34 -4.38
C LYS A 261 -1.29 -29.98 -4.88
N GLU A 262 -1.41 -30.98 -5.75
CA GLU A 262 -0.28 -31.51 -6.51
C GLU A 262 0.04 -30.55 -7.64
N CYS A 263 1.30 -30.16 -7.74
CA CYS A 263 1.78 -29.17 -8.69
C CYS A 263 3.01 -29.69 -9.44
N THR A 264 3.12 -29.30 -10.71
CA THR A 264 4.39 -29.26 -11.43
C THR A 264 5.08 -27.97 -11.09
N VAL A 265 6.27 -28.01 -10.53
CA VAL A 265 7.09 -26.84 -10.22
C VAL A 265 8.05 -26.62 -11.37
N LEU A 266 7.96 -25.46 -11.98
CA LEU A 266 8.83 -24.98 -13.06
C LEU A 266 9.74 -23.89 -12.45
N THR A 267 11.04 -24.20 -12.33
CA THR A 267 11.99 -23.27 -11.73
C THR A 267 12.95 -22.75 -12.81
N ALA A 268 12.86 -21.48 -13.12
CA ALA A 268 13.80 -20.76 -13.99
C ALA A 268 14.91 -20.13 -13.17
N LYS A 269 16.10 -20.00 -13.75
CA LYS A 269 17.29 -19.45 -13.08
C LYS A 269 17.91 -18.34 -13.92
N ALA A 270 18.55 -17.40 -13.21
CA ALA A 270 19.42 -16.42 -13.81
C ALA A 270 20.65 -16.23 -12.90
N ASP A 271 21.83 -16.48 -13.45
CA ASP A 271 23.10 -16.13 -12.81
C ASP A 271 23.37 -14.62 -12.93
N SER A 272 24.45 -14.15 -12.32
CA SER A 272 24.83 -12.73 -12.30
C SER A 272 24.89 -12.11 -13.68
N LYS A 273 25.48 -12.82 -14.65
CA LYS A 273 25.56 -12.34 -16.03
C LYS A 273 24.18 -12.17 -16.65
N LYS A 274 23.30 -13.14 -16.46
CA LYS A 274 21.92 -13.08 -16.97
C LYS A 274 21.11 -11.99 -16.29
N VAL A 275 21.29 -11.77 -15.00
CA VAL A 275 20.66 -10.66 -14.26
C VAL A 275 21.10 -9.31 -14.83
N CYS A 276 22.41 -9.13 -15.09
CA CYS A 276 22.94 -7.91 -15.72
C CYS A 276 22.40 -7.74 -17.16
N ASP A 277 22.31 -8.81 -17.94
CA ASP A 277 21.73 -8.79 -19.29
C ASP A 277 20.25 -8.35 -19.28
N ILE A 278 19.45 -8.85 -18.33
CA ILE A 278 18.05 -8.46 -18.14
C ILE A 278 17.97 -6.98 -17.75
N ALA A 279 18.79 -6.54 -16.79
CA ALA A 279 18.84 -5.15 -16.35
C ALA A 279 19.22 -4.19 -17.49
N ALA A 280 20.23 -4.55 -18.29
CA ALA A 280 20.64 -3.76 -19.46
C ALA A 280 19.52 -3.67 -20.52
N LYS A 281 18.77 -4.75 -20.76
CA LYS A 281 17.61 -4.73 -21.67
C LYS A 281 16.49 -3.86 -21.13
N MET A 282 16.21 -3.90 -19.81
CA MET A 282 15.25 -3.02 -19.16
C MET A 282 15.67 -1.56 -19.29
N ALA A 283 16.92 -1.22 -19.01
CA ALA A 283 17.45 0.14 -19.13
C ALA A 283 17.32 0.67 -20.57
N LYS A 284 17.70 -0.14 -21.57
CA LYS A 284 17.50 0.22 -22.99
C LYS A 284 16.03 0.44 -23.35
N GLN A 285 15.10 -0.35 -22.78
CA GLN A 285 13.67 -0.18 -22.98
C GLN A 285 13.18 1.10 -22.32
N LEU A 286 13.57 1.38 -21.07
CA LEU A 286 13.21 2.58 -20.31
C LEU A 286 13.53 3.88 -21.06
N LYS A 287 14.68 3.96 -21.74
CA LYS A 287 15.09 5.16 -22.50
C LYS A 287 14.24 5.45 -23.73
N LYS A 288 13.58 4.48 -24.32
CA LYS A 288 12.75 4.62 -25.52
C LYS A 288 11.27 4.41 -25.27
N ASP A 289 10.89 4.05 -24.06
CA ASP A 289 9.53 3.74 -23.68
C ASP A 289 8.67 5.01 -23.67
N LYS A 290 7.68 5.06 -24.56
CA LYS A 290 6.79 6.22 -24.72
C LYS A 290 5.81 6.34 -23.55
N ASP A 291 5.42 5.21 -22.96
CA ASP A 291 4.46 5.18 -21.85
C ASP A 291 5.12 5.67 -20.57
N ILE A 292 6.32 5.19 -20.25
CA ILE A 292 7.14 5.70 -19.14
C ILE A 292 7.45 7.20 -19.33
N LYS A 293 7.84 7.60 -20.54
CA LYS A 293 8.05 9.01 -20.87
C LYS A 293 6.80 9.84 -20.57
N ALA A 294 5.64 9.40 -21.08
CA ALA A 294 4.38 10.11 -20.89
C ALA A 294 3.99 10.22 -19.39
N ILE A 295 4.23 9.17 -18.60
CA ILE A 295 3.98 9.19 -17.15
C ILE A 295 4.86 10.25 -16.47
N ILE A 296 6.17 10.25 -16.77
CA ILE A 296 7.14 11.16 -16.14
C ILE A 296 6.88 12.60 -16.58
N GLU A 297 6.71 12.86 -17.88
CA GLU A 297 6.47 14.22 -18.41
C GLU A 297 5.13 14.79 -17.96
N LYS A 298 4.12 13.96 -17.71
CA LYS A 298 2.88 14.40 -17.08
C LYS A 298 3.10 14.89 -15.65
N ALA A 299 4.00 14.26 -14.91
CA ALA A 299 4.37 14.70 -13.56
C ALA A 299 5.24 15.95 -13.60
N ASP A 300 6.34 15.91 -14.34
CA ASP A 300 7.25 17.02 -14.56
C ASP A 300 7.99 16.84 -15.89
N LYS A 301 7.88 17.85 -16.79
CA LYS A 301 8.54 17.80 -18.10
C LYS A 301 10.07 17.76 -18.01
N SER A 302 10.65 18.36 -16.98
CA SER A 302 12.11 18.39 -16.77
C SER A 302 12.64 17.08 -16.20
N ALA A 303 11.82 16.34 -15.43
CA ALA A 303 12.21 15.11 -14.77
C ALA A 303 12.55 13.98 -15.76
N TYR A 304 11.99 13.99 -16.96
CA TYR A 304 12.30 12.95 -17.94
C TYR A 304 13.75 13.00 -18.44
N THR A 305 14.33 14.18 -18.58
CA THR A 305 15.76 14.32 -18.96
C THR A 305 16.64 13.73 -17.85
N GLN A 306 16.41 14.12 -16.61
CA GLN A 306 17.17 13.58 -15.45
C GLN A 306 17.01 12.05 -15.32
N PHE A 307 15.78 11.56 -15.50
CA PHE A 307 15.51 10.12 -15.53
C PHE A 307 16.33 9.40 -16.61
N LYS A 308 16.33 9.92 -17.85
CA LYS A 308 17.06 9.35 -18.97
C LYS A 308 18.58 9.36 -18.74
N ASP A 309 19.09 10.43 -18.14
CA ASP A 309 20.51 10.56 -17.80
C ASP A 309 20.89 9.54 -16.70
N GLY A 310 20.09 9.40 -15.65
CA GLY A 310 20.26 8.40 -14.62
C GLY A 310 20.22 6.95 -15.18
N VAL A 311 19.29 6.65 -16.08
CA VAL A 311 19.24 5.34 -16.77
C VAL A 311 20.49 5.13 -17.63
N SER A 312 21.02 6.17 -18.27
CA SER A 312 22.22 6.07 -19.11
C SER A 312 23.48 5.88 -18.27
N GLU A 313 23.56 6.49 -17.11
CA GLU A 313 24.62 6.25 -16.12
C GLU A 313 24.57 4.81 -15.60
N PHE A 314 23.40 4.34 -15.23
CA PHE A 314 23.17 2.95 -14.83
C PHE A 314 23.59 1.93 -15.89
N GLU A 315 23.30 2.17 -17.17
CA GLU A 315 23.79 1.30 -18.27
C GLU A 315 25.32 1.26 -18.35
N LYS A 316 25.98 2.42 -18.14
CA LYS A 316 27.46 2.47 -18.13
C LYS A 316 28.03 1.69 -16.95
N GLU A 317 27.42 1.82 -15.77
CA GLU A 317 27.81 1.06 -14.59
C GLU A 317 27.67 -0.46 -14.83
N LEU A 318 26.54 -0.90 -15.41
CA LEU A 318 26.32 -2.31 -15.75
C LEU A 318 27.36 -2.84 -16.76
N ALA A 319 27.75 -2.01 -17.73
CA ALA A 319 28.73 -2.40 -18.74
C ALA A 319 30.19 -2.43 -18.20
N ALA A 320 30.47 -1.62 -17.18
CA ALA A 320 31.80 -1.56 -16.53
C ALA A 320 32.01 -2.68 -15.50
N GLU A 321 30.93 -3.34 -15.06
CA GLU A 321 31.01 -4.39 -14.06
C GLU A 321 31.38 -5.74 -14.66
N ASP A 322 32.34 -6.40 -14.01
CA ASP A 322 32.67 -7.79 -14.29
C ASP A 322 31.65 -8.69 -13.58
N ALA A 323 30.54 -8.98 -14.28
CA ALA A 323 29.46 -9.81 -13.77
C ALA A 323 29.91 -11.23 -13.33
N SER A 324 31.11 -11.66 -13.75
CA SER A 324 31.68 -12.96 -13.35
C SER A 324 32.19 -12.98 -11.92
N LYS A 325 32.45 -11.80 -11.33
CA LYS A 325 32.93 -11.68 -9.95
C LYS A 325 31.80 -11.66 -8.91
N GLU A 326 30.58 -11.59 -9.38
CA GLU A 326 29.40 -11.47 -8.54
C GLU A 326 28.72 -12.82 -8.37
N ASN A 327 28.31 -13.16 -7.15
CA ASN A 327 27.61 -14.42 -6.88
C ASN A 327 26.10 -14.18 -6.68
N ILE A 328 25.45 -13.50 -7.64
CA ILE A 328 24.02 -13.31 -7.62
C ILE A 328 23.37 -14.48 -8.36
N ASN A 329 22.48 -15.20 -7.71
CA ASN A 329 21.65 -16.21 -8.33
C ASN A 329 20.19 -15.88 -8.06
N LEU A 330 19.41 -15.73 -9.12
CA LEU A 330 17.98 -15.50 -9.04
C LEU A 330 17.24 -16.76 -9.50
N GLU A 331 16.31 -17.22 -8.68
CA GLU A 331 15.42 -18.32 -9.04
C GLU A 331 13.96 -17.84 -9.00
N ALA A 332 13.20 -18.19 -10.02
CA ALA A 332 11.77 -17.93 -10.12
C ALA A 332 11.03 -19.25 -10.34
N ALA A 333 10.27 -19.70 -9.36
CA ALA A 333 9.52 -20.93 -9.45
C ALA A 333 8.00 -20.67 -9.56
N LEU A 334 7.35 -21.37 -10.50
CA LEU A 334 5.90 -21.41 -10.66
C LEU A 334 5.39 -22.79 -10.29
N TYR A 335 4.41 -22.83 -9.42
CA TYR A 335 3.73 -24.05 -8.97
C TYR A 335 2.42 -24.18 -9.75
N VAL A 336 2.39 -25.08 -10.72
CA VAL A 336 1.30 -25.22 -11.68
C VAL A 336 0.53 -26.52 -11.40
N ASP A 337 -0.76 -26.42 -11.17
CA ASP A 337 -1.60 -27.59 -10.97
C ASP A 337 -1.90 -28.35 -12.28
N LYS A 338 -2.60 -29.48 -12.19
CA LYS A 338 -2.94 -30.32 -13.36
C LYS A 338 -3.82 -29.59 -14.38
N SER A 339 -4.56 -28.55 -13.97
CA SER A 339 -5.37 -27.74 -14.89
C SER A 339 -4.56 -26.62 -15.58
N GLY A 340 -3.30 -26.41 -15.18
CA GLY A 340 -2.45 -25.32 -15.68
C GLY A 340 -2.65 -24.00 -14.94
N GLU A 341 -3.29 -24.04 -13.77
CA GLU A 341 -3.36 -22.88 -12.88
C GLU A 341 -2.08 -22.73 -12.07
N VAL A 342 -1.62 -21.50 -11.94
CA VAL A 342 -0.54 -21.16 -11.01
C VAL A 342 -1.12 -21.08 -9.61
N VAL A 343 -0.74 -22.05 -8.79
CA VAL A 343 -1.17 -22.19 -7.39
C VAL A 343 -0.25 -21.43 -6.45
N GLY A 344 0.98 -21.19 -6.89
CA GLY A 344 1.95 -20.45 -6.09
C GLY A 344 3.18 -20.05 -6.88
N ARG A 345 3.96 -19.19 -6.26
CA ARG A 345 5.22 -18.66 -6.79
C ARG A 345 6.22 -18.52 -5.67
N THR A 346 7.48 -18.75 -6.02
CA THR A 346 8.61 -18.46 -5.16
C THR A 346 9.65 -17.71 -5.97
N TYR A 347 10.13 -16.60 -5.43
CA TYR A 347 11.24 -15.84 -5.98
C TYR A 347 12.34 -15.82 -4.94
N SER A 348 13.53 -16.28 -5.30
CA SER A 348 14.68 -16.24 -4.40
C SER A 348 15.87 -15.60 -5.07
N ALA A 349 16.62 -14.84 -4.28
CA ALA A 349 17.89 -14.25 -4.68
C ALA A 349 18.95 -14.61 -3.65
N LYS A 350 20.06 -15.17 -4.11
CA LYS A 350 21.23 -15.33 -3.27
C LYS A 350 22.08 -14.06 -3.34
N THR A 351 22.45 -13.52 -2.17
CA THR A 351 23.24 -12.30 -2.04
C THR A 351 24.74 -12.65 -2.08
N GLU A 352 25.61 -11.64 -2.27
CA GLU A 352 27.08 -11.79 -2.24
C GLU A 352 27.56 -12.35 -0.90
N ASP A 353 26.97 -11.92 0.20
CA ASP A 353 27.27 -12.40 1.56
C ASP A 353 26.84 -13.86 1.78
N GLY A 354 26.27 -14.50 0.76
CA GLY A 354 25.80 -15.87 0.78
C GLY A 354 24.38 -16.05 1.31
N ASN A 355 23.76 -14.98 1.80
CA ASN A 355 22.38 -15.02 2.31
C ASN A 355 21.36 -15.26 1.18
N THR A 356 20.28 -15.92 1.49
CA THR A 356 19.19 -16.15 0.54
C THR A 356 17.96 -15.38 0.98
N ILE A 357 17.48 -14.48 0.13
CA ILE A 357 16.21 -13.77 0.31
C ILE A 357 15.17 -14.48 -0.55
N GLU A 358 14.01 -14.81 0.05
CA GLU A 358 12.94 -15.51 -0.65
C GLU A 358 11.58 -14.88 -0.36
N ILE A 359 10.77 -14.67 -1.41
CA ILE A 359 9.37 -14.29 -1.32
C ILE A 359 8.53 -15.45 -1.84
N ARG A 360 7.60 -15.94 -1.03
CA ARG A 360 6.67 -17.02 -1.36
C ARG A 360 5.25 -16.50 -1.38
N SER A 361 4.49 -16.90 -2.39
CA SER A 361 3.06 -16.62 -2.45
C SER A 361 2.31 -17.86 -2.92
N PHE A 362 1.36 -18.36 -2.13
CA PHE A 362 0.57 -19.55 -2.44
C PHE A 362 -0.92 -19.29 -2.26
N LEU A 363 -1.72 -19.83 -3.18
CA LEU A 363 -3.18 -19.74 -3.19
C LEU A 363 -3.81 -21.06 -3.70
N PRO A 364 -3.57 -22.21 -3.00
CA PRO A 364 -4.21 -23.46 -3.39
C PRO A 364 -5.72 -23.41 -3.14
N LYS A 365 -6.48 -24.00 -4.09
CA LYS A 365 -7.94 -24.06 -4.05
C LYS A 365 -8.45 -25.48 -4.10
N LYS A 366 -9.53 -25.76 -3.36
CA LYS A 366 -10.28 -27.02 -3.38
C LYS A 366 -11.79 -26.73 -3.35
N GLY A 367 -12.45 -26.84 -4.49
CA GLY A 367 -13.83 -26.34 -4.66
C GLY A 367 -13.86 -24.83 -4.42
N ASN A 368 -14.77 -24.38 -3.58
CA ASN A 368 -14.89 -22.97 -3.21
C ASN A 368 -13.90 -22.50 -2.13
N LYS A 369 -13.18 -23.41 -1.50
CA LYS A 369 -12.25 -23.10 -0.41
C LYS A 369 -10.86 -22.82 -0.96
N PHE A 370 -10.13 -21.89 -0.31
CA PHE A 370 -8.74 -21.58 -0.61
C PHE A 370 -7.92 -21.41 0.66
N GLY A 371 -6.62 -21.75 0.58
CA GLY A 371 -5.61 -21.30 1.52
C GLY A 371 -4.84 -20.15 0.92
N TYR A 372 -4.35 -19.24 1.73
CA TYR A 372 -3.49 -18.15 1.32
C TYR A 372 -2.25 -18.08 2.19
N GLU A 373 -1.11 -17.89 1.56
CA GLU A 373 0.16 -17.63 2.22
C GLU A 373 0.99 -16.65 1.38
N LEU A 374 1.48 -15.60 2.04
CA LEU A 374 2.52 -14.72 1.53
C LEU A 374 3.58 -14.65 2.62
N SER A 375 4.83 -14.99 2.31
CA SER A 375 5.92 -14.96 3.28
C SER A 375 7.19 -14.34 2.70
N PHE A 376 7.94 -13.67 3.58
CA PHE A 376 9.26 -13.14 3.36
C PHE A 376 10.26 -13.91 4.24
N VAL A 377 11.25 -14.53 3.61
CA VAL A 377 12.18 -15.45 4.25
C VAL A 377 13.61 -14.99 3.94
N VAL A 378 14.47 -14.98 4.95
CA VAL A 378 15.91 -14.73 4.80
C VAL A 378 16.65 -15.86 5.48
N ASP A 379 17.54 -16.53 4.76
CA ASP A 379 18.36 -17.65 5.26
C ASP A 379 17.53 -18.73 5.99
N LYS A 380 16.36 -19.06 5.43
CA LYS A 380 15.38 -20.00 5.97
C LYS A 380 14.59 -19.49 7.19
N THR A 381 14.90 -18.34 7.73
CA THR A 381 14.11 -17.68 8.78
C THR A 381 12.95 -16.92 8.14
N GLU A 382 11.72 -17.19 8.57
CA GLU A 382 10.52 -16.51 8.10
C GLU A 382 10.34 -15.20 8.88
N TYR A 383 10.75 -14.07 8.26
CA TYR A 383 10.68 -12.75 8.88
C TYR A 383 9.28 -12.15 8.92
N ALA A 384 8.48 -12.43 7.92
CA ALA A 384 7.10 -11.97 7.89
C ALA A 384 6.21 -12.96 7.12
N LYS A 385 4.99 -13.15 7.60
CA LYS A 385 4.01 -14.01 6.97
C LYS A 385 2.60 -13.45 7.12
N LEU A 386 1.85 -13.50 6.04
CA LEU A 386 0.40 -13.34 6.02
C LEU A 386 -0.20 -14.66 5.54
N SER A 387 -0.92 -15.36 6.39
CA SER A 387 -1.52 -16.64 6.02
C SER A 387 -2.93 -16.78 6.55
N GLY A 388 -3.72 -17.62 5.89
CA GLY A 388 -5.07 -17.91 6.32
C GLY A 388 -5.84 -18.71 5.30
N LYS A 389 -7.13 -18.80 5.52
CA LYS A 389 -8.06 -19.55 4.67
C LYS A 389 -9.33 -18.76 4.40
N GLY A 390 -9.97 -19.11 3.31
CA GLY A 390 -11.25 -18.51 2.95
C GLY A 390 -12.06 -19.38 2.01
N GLU A 391 -13.18 -18.82 1.62
CA GLU A 391 -14.04 -19.39 0.59
C GLU A 391 -14.51 -18.31 -0.38
N MET A 392 -14.73 -18.71 -1.62
CA MET A 392 -15.36 -17.90 -2.65
C MET A 392 -16.63 -18.58 -3.12
N LYS A 393 -17.78 -17.95 -2.90
CA LYS A 393 -19.07 -18.47 -3.31
C LYS A 393 -19.89 -17.37 -3.99
N SER A 394 -20.38 -17.65 -5.19
CA SER A 394 -21.18 -16.67 -5.98
C SER A 394 -20.51 -15.31 -6.13
N GLY A 395 -19.18 -15.29 -6.39
CA GLY A 395 -18.40 -14.06 -6.56
C GLY A 395 -18.06 -13.32 -5.26
N LYS A 396 -18.51 -13.83 -4.11
CA LYS A 396 -18.23 -13.24 -2.80
C LYS A 396 -17.12 -14.00 -2.09
N VAL A 397 -16.18 -13.27 -1.51
CA VAL A 397 -15.07 -13.81 -0.72
C VAL A 397 -15.35 -13.61 0.76
N ASN A 398 -15.19 -14.70 1.52
CA ASN A 398 -15.06 -14.69 2.97
C ASN A 398 -13.70 -15.30 3.31
N ALA A 399 -12.89 -14.59 4.10
CA ALA A 399 -11.55 -15.05 4.46
C ALA A 399 -11.17 -14.58 5.85
N LYS A 400 -10.31 -15.37 6.50
CA LYS A 400 -9.65 -14.96 7.74
C LYS A 400 -8.15 -15.18 7.57
N LEU A 401 -7.40 -14.10 7.64
CA LEU A 401 -5.95 -14.05 7.48
C LEU A 401 -5.31 -13.64 8.81
N TYR A 402 -4.07 -14.03 9.00
CA TYR A 402 -3.28 -13.69 10.18
C TYR A 402 -1.90 -13.22 9.72
N ALA A 403 -1.42 -12.15 10.31
CA ALA A 403 -0.05 -11.70 10.15
C ALA A 403 0.81 -12.21 11.32
N SER A 404 2.03 -12.61 10.99
CA SER A 404 3.10 -12.91 11.94
C SER A 404 4.40 -12.29 11.44
N VAL A 405 5.30 -11.93 12.36
CA VAL A 405 6.63 -11.40 12.08
C VAL A 405 7.65 -12.05 12.99
N ASP A 406 8.91 -12.05 12.58
CA ASP A 406 10.04 -12.36 13.44
C ASP A 406 10.27 -11.19 14.39
N ALA A 407 10.44 -11.46 15.68
CA ALA A 407 10.60 -10.45 16.72
C ALA A 407 11.82 -9.55 16.50
N SER A 408 12.82 -10.01 15.76
CA SER A 408 14.02 -9.23 15.43
C SER A 408 13.75 -8.00 14.54
N LEU A 409 12.60 -7.98 13.83
CA LEU A 409 12.16 -6.85 13.01
C LEU A 409 11.45 -5.76 13.81
N LEU A 410 11.11 -6.03 15.06
CA LEU A 410 10.35 -5.13 15.91
C LEU A 410 11.31 -4.31 16.77
N GLU A 411 10.92 -3.07 17.07
CA GLU A 411 11.64 -2.24 18.03
C GLU A 411 11.51 -2.84 19.45
N ASP A 412 12.43 -2.50 20.34
CA ASP A 412 12.61 -3.15 21.66
C ASP A 412 11.34 -3.27 22.51
N VAL A 413 10.42 -2.30 22.41
CA VAL A 413 9.14 -2.31 23.17
C VAL A 413 8.20 -3.44 22.71
N SER A 414 8.29 -3.87 21.47
CA SER A 414 7.40 -4.90 20.91
C SER A 414 7.95 -6.32 21.06
N LYS A 415 9.26 -6.47 21.25
CA LYS A 415 9.91 -7.79 21.41
C LYS A 415 9.50 -8.53 22.69
N GLU A 416 9.09 -7.80 23.72
CA GLU A 416 8.64 -8.39 24.97
C GLU A 416 7.31 -9.15 24.84
N TYR A 417 6.50 -8.79 23.82
CA TYR A 417 5.13 -9.30 23.66
C TYR A 417 4.92 -10.21 22.45
N ILE A 418 5.83 -10.20 21.48
CA ILE A 418 5.70 -10.98 20.24
C ILE A 418 6.86 -11.96 20.16
N THR A 419 6.54 -13.25 20.16
CA THR A 419 7.48 -14.33 19.87
C THR A 419 7.51 -14.65 18.38
N ASP A 420 8.63 -15.19 17.91
CA ASP A 420 8.87 -15.49 16.49
C ASP A 420 7.77 -16.35 15.89
N GLY A 421 7.22 -15.89 14.76
CA GLY A 421 6.19 -16.63 14.03
C GLY A 421 4.79 -16.61 14.65
N GLU A 422 4.59 -15.94 15.78
CA GLU A 422 3.26 -15.82 16.39
C GLU A 422 2.35 -14.87 15.63
N LYS A 423 1.07 -15.22 15.57
CA LYS A 423 0.01 -14.42 14.97
C LYS A 423 -0.33 -13.25 15.89
N PHE A 424 -0.08 -12.04 15.47
CA PHE A 424 -0.35 -10.83 16.26
C PHE A 424 -1.48 -9.97 15.69
N LEU A 425 -1.81 -10.16 14.43
CA LEU A 425 -2.88 -9.41 13.75
C LEU A 425 -3.79 -10.37 13.00
N SER A 426 -5.09 -10.18 13.09
CA SER A 426 -6.08 -10.88 12.27
C SER A 426 -6.80 -9.92 11.33
N ILE A 427 -7.04 -10.35 10.09
CA ILE A 427 -7.81 -9.64 9.07
C ILE A 427 -8.94 -10.58 8.64
N GLU A 428 -10.17 -10.21 8.93
CA GLU A 428 -11.36 -10.93 8.50
C GLU A 428 -12.04 -10.17 7.37
N VAL A 429 -12.27 -10.84 6.26
CA VAL A 429 -12.97 -10.30 5.08
C VAL A 429 -14.31 -11.01 4.97
N LYS A 430 -15.41 -10.27 4.96
CA LYS A 430 -16.77 -10.82 4.88
C LYS A 430 -17.52 -10.30 3.66
N ASN A 431 -18.09 -11.23 2.90
CA ASN A 431 -18.96 -10.94 1.76
C ASN A 431 -18.38 -9.95 0.72
N MET A 432 -17.04 -9.94 0.57
CA MET A 432 -16.38 -9.08 -0.41
C MET A 432 -16.73 -9.51 -1.83
N ASP A 433 -17.43 -8.67 -2.56
CA ASP A 433 -17.82 -8.92 -3.94
C ASP A 433 -16.68 -8.55 -4.90
N VAL A 434 -15.87 -9.55 -5.25
CA VAL A 434 -14.70 -9.35 -6.12
C VAL A 434 -15.07 -9.11 -7.59
N GLN A 435 -16.25 -9.57 -8.04
CA GLN A 435 -16.72 -9.30 -9.40
C GLN A 435 -17.22 -7.87 -9.55
N ALA A 436 -17.82 -7.33 -8.48
CA ALA A 436 -18.22 -5.95 -8.44
C ALA A 436 -17.01 -5.00 -8.44
N LEU A 437 -15.90 -5.37 -7.77
CA LEU A 437 -14.66 -4.57 -7.78
C LEU A 437 -14.12 -4.35 -9.20
N GLU A 438 -14.13 -5.36 -10.04
CA GLU A 438 -13.71 -5.26 -11.45
C GLU A 438 -14.58 -4.29 -12.25
N LYS A 439 -15.81 -4.05 -11.82
CA LYS A 439 -16.78 -3.11 -12.43
C LYS A 439 -16.78 -1.74 -11.76
N GLY A 440 -15.86 -1.49 -10.83
CA GLY A 440 -15.79 -0.24 -10.08
C GLY A 440 -16.85 -0.08 -9.01
N SER A 441 -17.46 -1.19 -8.59
CA SER A 441 -18.38 -1.27 -7.48
C SER A 441 -17.78 -2.10 -6.37
N CYS A 442 -18.03 -1.79 -5.12
CA CYS A 442 -17.54 -2.57 -4.00
C CYS A 442 -18.63 -2.75 -2.94
N LYS A 443 -18.62 -3.94 -2.34
CA LYS A 443 -19.48 -4.26 -1.21
C LYS A 443 -18.81 -5.32 -0.37
N GLY A 444 -18.72 -5.09 0.93
CA GLY A 444 -18.11 -6.02 1.86
C GLY A 444 -17.83 -5.40 3.21
N GLU A 445 -17.18 -6.19 4.05
CA GLU A 445 -16.75 -5.81 5.39
C GLU A 445 -15.33 -6.32 5.59
N ILE A 446 -14.48 -5.51 6.18
CA ILE A 446 -13.12 -5.86 6.59
C ILE A 446 -12.99 -5.55 8.07
N ILE A 447 -12.61 -6.54 8.86
CA ILE A 447 -12.35 -6.40 10.29
C ILE A 447 -10.88 -6.66 10.53
N ILE A 448 -10.19 -5.71 11.15
CA ILE A 448 -8.78 -5.83 11.53
C ILE A 448 -8.71 -5.78 13.06
N LYS A 449 -8.09 -6.81 13.67
CA LYS A 449 -7.92 -6.89 15.11
C LYS A 449 -6.48 -7.26 15.44
N ALA A 450 -5.87 -6.52 16.36
CA ALA A 450 -4.62 -6.90 16.99
C ALA A 450 -4.88 -7.88 18.15
N ASP A 451 -3.92 -8.76 18.42
CA ASP A 451 -3.97 -9.63 19.61
C ASP A 451 -3.58 -8.82 20.85
N GLU A 452 -4.48 -8.77 21.83
CA GLU A 452 -4.32 -7.95 23.04
C GLU A 452 -3.15 -8.36 23.92
N ASN A 453 -2.81 -9.65 23.92
CA ASN A 453 -1.69 -10.15 24.73
C ASN A 453 -0.33 -9.85 24.09
N LYS A 454 -0.31 -9.60 22.76
CA LYS A 454 0.90 -9.45 21.96
C LYS A 454 1.18 -8.02 21.52
N MET A 455 0.12 -7.23 21.34
CA MET A 455 0.19 -5.82 20.98
C MET A 455 -0.75 -4.99 21.85
N PRO A 456 -0.54 -4.90 23.16
CA PRO A 456 -1.50 -4.27 24.06
C PRO A 456 -1.77 -2.79 23.72
N ALA A 457 -0.78 -2.07 23.18
CA ALA A 457 -0.96 -0.69 22.73
C ALA A 457 -1.90 -0.55 21.53
N PHE A 458 -1.97 -1.59 20.66
CA PHE A 458 -2.83 -1.63 19.47
C PHE A 458 -4.11 -2.44 19.68
N ALA A 459 -4.14 -3.30 20.69
CA ALA A 459 -5.30 -4.13 21.02
C ALA A 459 -6.48 -3.33 21.58
N LEU A 460 -6.23 -2.08 21.97
CA LEU A 460 -7.29 -1.16 22.35
C LEU A 460 -8.21 -0.79 21.18
N TYR A 461 -7.83 -1.12 19.94
CA TYR A 461 -8.55 -0.74 18.75
C TYR A 461 -8.82 -1.95 17.85
N SER A 462 -10.03 -2.07 17.36
CA SER A 462 -10.36 -2.88 16.19
C SER A 462 -11.02 -2.00 15.13
N LEU A 463 -10.69 -2.25 13.86
CA LEU A 463 -11.29 -1.55 12.75
C LEU A 463 -12.30 -2.48 12.08
N ASP A 464 -13.56 -2.07 12.04
CA ASP A 464 -14.62 -2.70 11.25
C ASP A 464 -15.02 -1.73 10.14
N TRP A 465 -14.75 -2.10 8.90
CA TRP A 465 -15.02 -1.28 7.74
C TRP A 465 -16.00 -1.96 6.81
N THR A 466 -17.21 -1.42 6.75
CA THR A 466 -18.25 -1.82 5.81
C THR A 466 -18.33 -0.81 4.68
N PHE A 467 -18.37 -1.29 3.44
CA PHE A 467 -18.47 -0.44 2.26
C PHE A 467 -19.40 -1.03 1.20
N GLU A 468 -20.09 -0.14 0.48
CA GLU A 468 -20.96 -0.46 -0.63
C GLU A 468 -21.00 0.71 -1.60
N GLY A 469 -20.94 0.44 -2.89
CA GLY A 469 -21.10 1.49 -3.90
C GLY A 469 -20.37 1.22 -5.19
N ASP A 470 -20.41 2.20 -6.07
CA ASP A 470 -19.68 2.22 -7.33
C ASP A 470 -18.86 3.52 -7.48
N THR A 471 -18.27 3.74 -8.66
CA THR A 471 -17.45 4.93 -8.92
C THR A 471 -18.21 6.25 -8.86
N LYS A 472 -19.54 6.24 -8.97
CA LYS A 472 -20.40 7.44 -8.92
C LYS A 472 -21.05 7.63 -7.56
N LYS A 473 -21.44 6.53 -6.91
CA LYS A 473 -22.10 6.55 -5.59
C LYS A 473 -21.44 5.51 -4.71
N ALA A 474 -20.86 5.92 -3.61
CA ALA A 474 -20.29 5.04 -2.63
C ALA A 474 -20.76 5.37 -1.23
N ARG A 475 -20.97 4.33 -0.43
CA ARG A 475 -21.21 4.43 1.02
C ARG A 475 -20.14 3.62 1.71
N SER A 476 -19.53 4.20 2.73
CA SER A 476 -18.63 3.48 3.62
C SER A 476 -18.97 3.79 5.07
N GLU A 477 -18.82 2.80 5.91
CA GLU A 477 -18.93 2.90 7.36
C GLU A 477 -17.68 2.30 7.97
N ILE A 478 -17.00 3.08 8.79
CA ILE A 478 -15.80 2.64 9.52
C ILE A 478 -16.15 2.70 11.00
N LYS A 479 -16.07 1.57 11.67
CA LYS A 479 -16.28 1.44 13.10
C LYS A 479 -14.95 1.12 13.75
N VAL A 480 -14.48 2.03 14.60
CA VAL A 480 -13.28 1.84 15.42
C VAL A 480 -13.76 1.47 16.82
N LEU A 481 -13.43 0.26 17.24
CA LEU A 481 -13.74 -0.21 18.60
C LEU A 481 -12.49 -0.02 19.45
N SER A 482 -12.60 0.75 20.50
CA SER A 482 -11.56 0.94 21.51
C SER A 482 -11.78 -0.03 22.65
N GLY A 483 -10.80 -0.87 22.92
CA GLY A 483 -10.85 -1.95 23.89
C GLY A 483 -11.27 -3.29 23.27
N SER A 484 -10.47 -4.31 23.47
CA SER A 484 -10.79 -5.66 23.03
C SER A 484 -11.89 -6.26 23.89
N SER A 485 -12.76 -6.99 23.27
CA SER A 485 -13.71 -7.88 23.92
C SER A 485 -13.08 -9.24 24.16
#